data_81ee4c13a3c9dc6e35ca96d136c03474
#
_entry.id   81ee4c13a3c9dc6e35ca96d136c03474
#
_cell.length_a   1.000
_cell.length_b   1.000
_cell.length_c   1.000
_cell.angle_alpha   90.00
_cell.angle_beta   90.00
_cell.angle_gamma   90.00
#
_symmetry.space_group_name_H-M   'P 1'
#
loop_
_entity.id
_entity.type
_entity.pdbx_description
1 polymer ?
#
loop_
_entity_poly.entity_id
_entity_poly.type
_entity_poly.pdbx_seq_one_letter_code
_entity_poly.pdbx_strand_id
1 'polypeptide(L)'
;AEILVVADDGSLAADGQEGELVHAGPLVAHGYWNDPERTAERFKAAPAASAYGGMAVWSGDRVRRDGDGLLYFVGRRDAMIKSAGNRISPQEVEDAAIATGAVAEAVAVGVPDPRLGQAVCLAVRPQATFDEAAFRKALAAALPNFLQPRTIRTYDAMPRNPNGKLDRNALAQEMSE
;
A
#
# COMPACT_ATOMS: atom_id res chain seq x y z
N ALA A 1 -3.69 -16.25 18.75
CA ALA A 1 -3.70 -16.23 17.29
C ALA A 1 -2.27 -16.45 16.79
N GLU A 2 -2.15 -17.15 15.70
CA GLU A 2 -0.90 -17.30 14.95
C GLU A 2 -0.83 -16.20 13.90
N ILE A 3 0.34 -15.62 13.72
CA ILE A 3 0.60 -14.62 12.68
C ILE A 3 1.63 -15.19 11.72
N LEU A 4 1.26 -15.28 10.45
CA LEU A 4 2.07 -15.82 9.38
C LEU A 4 2.35 -14.73 8.34
N VAL A 5 3.54 -14.73 7.77
CA VAL A 5 3.88 -13.95 6.58
C VAL A 5 3.98 -14.92 5.41
N VAL A 6 3.09 -14.80 4.43
CA VAL A 6 2.91 -15.78 3.35
C VAL A 6 3.35 -15.15 2.03
N ALA A 7 4.34 -15.75 1.39
CA ALA A 7 4.84 -15.33 0.09
C ALA A 7 3.81 -15.56 -1.03
N ASP A 8 4.05 -14.98 -2.21
CA ASP A 8 3.10 -15.05 -3.34
C ASP A 8 2.90 -16.48 -3.88
N ASP A 9 3.83 -17.40 -3.62
CA ASP A 9 3.74 -18.81 -3.96
C ASP A 9 3.01 -19.67 -2.92
N GLY A 10 2.55 -19.06 -1.81
CA GLY A 10 1.85 -19.73 -0.72
C GLY A 10 2.75 -20.34 0.36
N SER A 11 4.06 -20.25 0.21
CA SER A 11 5.02 -20.66 1.24
C SER A 11 5.15 -19.59 2.34
N LEU A 12 5.75 -19.95 3.48
CA LEU A 12 6.14 -18.95 4.47
C LEU A 12 7.29 -18.09 3.91
N ALA A 13 7.14 -16.77 4.04
CA ALA A 13 8.19 -15.85 3.67
C ALA A 13 9.41 -16.01 4.60
N ALA A 14 10.60 -16.01 4.03
CA ALA A 14 11.86 -15.95 4.78
C ALA A 14 12.02 -14.58 5.44
N ASP A 15 12.92 -14.48 6.43
CA ASP A 15 13.25 -13.21 7.05
C ASP A 15 13.80 -12.23 6.01
N GLY A 16 13.28 -11.01 6.03
CA GLY A 16 13.56 -9.98 5.02
C GLY A 16 12.73 -10.09 3.74
N GLN A 17 12.04 -11.19 3.49
CA GLN A 17 11.15 -11.37 2.35
C GLN A 17 9.76 -10.79 2.65
N GLU A 18 9.16 -10.16 1.63
CA GLU A 18 7.80 -9.67 1.71
C GLU A 18 6.76 -10.78 1.52
N GLY A 19 5.67 -10.69 2.27
CA GLY A 19 4.54 -11.59 2.14
C GLY A 19 3.24 -10.94 2.62
N GLU A 20 2.13 -11.64 2.43
CA GLU A 20 0.84 -11.22 2.98
C GLU A 20 0.74 -11.60 4.46
N LEU A 21 0.28 -10.67 5.28
CA LEU A 21 0.00 -10.90 6.69
C LEU A 21 -1.27 -11.75 6.83
N VAL A 22 -1.14 -12.92 7.42
CA VAL A 22 -2.24 -13.87 7.62
C VAL A 22 -2.40 -14.18 9.11
N HIS A 23 -3.63 -14.12 9.61
CA HIS A 23 -3.98 -14.49 10.97
C HIS A 23 -4.74 -15.80 10.98
N ALA A 24 -4.27 -16.78 11.76
CA ALA A 24 -4.92 -18.06 11.97
C ALA A 24 -5.16 -18.33 13.46
N GLY A 25 -6.08 -19.26 13.76
CA GLY A 25 -6.33 -19.73 15.12
C GLY A 25 -7.74 -19.40 15.65
N PRO A 26 -8.01 -19.78 16.92
CA PRO A 26 -9.37 -19.78 17.47
C PRO A 26 -10.03 -18.40 17.62
N LEU A 27 -9.26 -17.31 17.51
CA LEU A 27 -9.78 -15.94 17.60
C LEU A 27 -10.17 -15.36 16.23
N VAL A 28 -10.03 -16.12 15.15
CA VAL A 28 -10.43 -15.70 13.80
C VAL A 28 -11.94 -15.75 13.70
N ALA A 29 -12.55 -14.63 13.27
CA ALA A 29 -13.97 -14.55 13.01
C ALA A 29 -14.38 -15.43 11.82
N HIS A 30 -15.68 -15.72 11.68
CA HIS A 30 -16.20 -16.53 10.59
C HIS A 30 -16.41 -15.74 9.29
N GLY A 31 -16.34 -14.41 9.33
CA GLY A 31 -16.55 -13.56 8.16
C GLY A 31 -17.10 -12.19 8.55
N TYR A 32 -17.45 -11.42 7.53
CA TYR A 32 -18.15 -10.15 7.67
C TYR A 32 -19.67 -10.40 7.78
N TRP A 33 -20.33 -9.59 8.61
CA TRP A 33 -21.76 -9.71 8.81
C TRP A 33 -22.52 -9.37 7.50
N ASN A 34 -23.33 -10.30 7.03
CA ASN A 34 -24.16 -10.14 5.82
C ASN A 34 -23.40 -9.76 4.54
N ASP A 35 -22.10 -10.11 4.44
CA ASP A 35 -21.25 -9.79 3.29
C ASP A 35 -20.44 -11.03 2.87
N PRO A 36 -21.03 -11.97 2.15
CA PRO A 36 -20.38 -13.20 1.74
C PRO A 36 -19.26 -12.97 0.71
N GLU A 37 -19.37 -11.94 -0.14
CA GLU A 37 -18.37 -11.63 -1.16
C GLU A 37 -17.07 -11.18 -0.51
N ARG A 38 -17.11 -10.17 0.35
CA ARG A 38 -15.93 -9.72 1.09
C ARG A 38 -15.41 -10.79 2.05
N THR A 39 -16.32 -11.62 2.60
CA THR A 39 -15.89 -12.76 3.41
C THR A 39 -15.02 -13.70 2.60
N ALA A 40 -15.46 -14.11 1.41
CA ALA A 40 -14.69 -15.00 0.54
C ALA A 40 -13.34 -14.40 0.08
N GLU A 41 -13.24 -13.09 -0.02
CA GLU A 41 -11.98 -12.40 -0.35
C GLU A 41 -10.93 -12.49 0.77
N ARG A 42 -11.36 -12.41 2.01
CA ARG A 42 -10.47 -12.25 3.17
C ARG A 42 -10.38 -13.47 4.07
N PHE A 43 -11.44 -14.27 4.16
CA PHE A 43 -11.48 -15.48 4.99
C PHE A 43 -11.32 -16.70 4.10
N LYS A 44 -10.11 -17.28 4.12
CA LYS A 44 -9.73 -18.42 3.28
C LYS A 44 -9.11 -19.50 4.13
N ALA A 45 -8.85 -20.65 3.53
CA ALA A 45 -8.11 -21.71 4.19
C ALA A 45 -6.77 -21.19 4.74
N ALA A 46 -6.43 -21.60 5.94
CA ALA A 46 -5.13 -21.29 6.52
C ALA A 46 -4.00 -21.88 5.66
N PRO A 47 -2.83 -21.22 5.61
CA PRO A 47 -1.65 -21.77 4.94
C PRO A 47 -1.32 -23.17 5.49
N ALA A 48 -0.77 -24.05 4.64
CA ALA A 48 -0.41 -25.42 5.04
C ALA A 48 0.56 -25.46 6.24
N ALA A 49 1.35 -24.41 6.42
CA ALA A 49 2.28 -24.27 7.53
C ALA A 49 1.62 -23.82 8.85
N SER A 50 0.32 -23.50 8.85
CA SER A 50 -0.38 -23.11 10.08
C SER A 50 -0.50 -24.28 11.05
N ALA A 51 -0.16 -24.03 12.31
CA ALA A 51 -0.34 -25.01 13.38
C ALA A 51 -1.83 -25.23 13.74
N TYR A 52 -2.71 -24.28 13.42
CA TYR A 52 -4.15 -24.37 13.73
C TYR A 52 -4.98 -24.91 12.58
N GLY A 53 -4.55 -24.70 11.33
CA GLY A 53 -5.37 -25.05 10.17
C GLY A 53 -6.68 -24.28 10.12
N GLY A 54 -7.67 -24.83 9.40
CA GLY A 54 -9.02 -24.25 9.32
C GLY A 54 -9.09 -22.95 8.52
N MET A 55 -9.87 -21.97 9.02
CA MET A 55 -10.06 -20.67 8.39
C MET A 55 -9.04 -19.66 8.94
N ALA A 56 -8.50 -18.83 8.05
CA ALA A 56 -7.61 -17.73 8.39
C ALA A 56 -8.08 -16.42 7.76
N VAL A 57 -7.67 -15.29 8.35
CA VAL A 57 -7.86 -13.96 7.75
C VAL A 57 -6.63 -13.61 6.94
N TRP A 58 -6.80 -13.45 5.63
CA TRP A 58 -5.83 -12.90 4.71
C TRP A 58 -6.06 -11.38 4.66
N SER A 59 -5.22 -10.65 5.40
CA SER A 59 -5.46 -9.22 5.70
C SER A 59 -5.41 -8.33 4.46
N GLY A 60 -4.69 -8.74 3.43
CA GLY A 60 -4.34 -7.91 2.28
C GLY A 60 -3.21 -6.93 2.57
N ASP A 61 -2.66 -6.93 3.78
CA ASP A 61 -1.49 -6.14 4.12
C ASP A 61 -0.22 -6.91 3.76
N ARG A 62 0.69 -6.27 3.07
CA ARG A 62 2.02 -6.78 2.81
C ARG A 62 2.96 -6.32 3.92
N VAL A 63 3.70 -7.26 4.44
CA VAL A 63 4.65 -7.03 5.53
C VAL A 63 5.95 -7.75 5.22
N ARG A 64 7.00 -7.34 5.91
CA ARG A 64 8.28 -8.04 5.97
C ARG A 64 8.61 -8.31 7.43
N ARG A 65 9.05 -9.51 7.75
CA ARG A 65 9.54 -9.88 9.08
C ARG A 65 11.06 -9.81 9.09
N ASP A 66 11.65 -9.24 10.13
CA ASP A 66 13.10 -9.28 10.34
C ASP A 66 13.54 -10.50 11.18
N GLY A 67 14.86 -10.67 11.38
CA GLY A 67 15.42 -11.76 12.15
C GLY A 67 15.08 -11.74 13.64
N ASP A 68 14.60 -10.61 14.17
CA ASP A 68 14.13 -10.46 15.55
C ASP A 68 12.61 -10.73 15.67
N GLY A 69 11.95 -11.02 14.55
CA GLY A 69 10.52 -11.33 14.48
C GLY A 69 9.61 -10.10 14.42
N LEU A 70 10.16 -8.90 14.28
CA LEU A 70 9.36 -7.68 14.12
C LEU A 70 8.78 -7.59 12.71
N LEU A 71 7.54 -7.11 12.63
CA LEU A 71 6.82 -6.94 11.38
C LEU A 71 6.87 -5.48 10.92
N TYR A 72 7.33 -5.26 9.70
CA TYR A 72 7.36 -3.96 9.05
C TYR A 72 6.29 -3.93 7.96
N PHE A 73 5.39 -2.96 8.04
CA PHE A 73 4.37 -2.75 7.03
C PHE A 73 5.01 -2.22 5.74
N VAL A 74 4.68 -2.86 4.60
CA VAL A 74 5.17 -2.48 3.27
C VAL A 74 4.08 -1.76 2.48
N GLY A 75 2.84 -2.21 2.60
CA GLY A 75 1.71 -1.61 1.88
C GLY A 75 0.50 -2.53 1.83
N ARG A 76 -0.53 -2.07 1.13
CA ARG A 76 -1.74 -2.87 0.86
C ARG A 76 -1.62 -3.55 -0.49
N ARG A 77 -1.99 -4.85 -0.55
CA ARG A 77 -2.01 -5.62 -1.80
C ARG A 77 -2.94 -5.03 -2.86
N ASP A 78 -4.10 -4.52 -2.42
CA ASP A 78 -5.12 -3.88 -3.25
C ASP A 78 -4.78 -2.43 -3.64
N ALA A 79 -3.86 -1.79 -2.93
CA ALA A 79 -3.42 -0.42 -3.19
C ALA A 79 -2.12 -0.33 -4.00
N MET A 80 -1.45 -1.46 -4.29
CA MET A 80 -0.20 -1.46 -5.06
C MET A 80 -0.40 -0.93 -6.46
N ILE A 81 0.44 0.02 -6.87
CA ILE A 81 0.44 0.59 -8.22
C ILE A 81 1.22 -0.36 -9.14
N LYS A 82 0.60 -0.76 -10.26
CA LYS A 82 1.21 -1.66 -11.24
C LYS A 82 1.77 -0.85 -12.41
N SER A 83 3.05 -0.47 -12.33
CA SER A 83 3.70 0.37 -13.33
C SER A 83 4.87 -0.36 -14.01
N ALA A 84 4.84 -0.49 -15.33
CA ALA A 84 5.89 -1.11 -16.13
C ALA A 84 6.37 -2.48 -15.60
N GLY A 85 5.43 -3.32 -15.11
CA GLY A 85 5.74 -4.63 -14.53
C GLY A 85 6.17 -4.61 -13.05
N ASN A 86 6.40 -3.44 -12.48
CA ASN A 86 6.72 -3.29 -11.06
C ASN A 86 5.45 -3.19 -10.23
N ARG A 87 5.50 -3.71 -9.00
CA ARG A 87 4.49 -3.47 -7.96
C ARG A 87 5.03 -2.42 -7.00
N ILE A 88 4.50 -1.23 -7.07
CA ILE A 88 4.95 -0.06 -6.33
C ILE A 88 4.05 0.14 -5.11
N SER A 89 4.67 0.25 -3.93
CA SER A 89 3.98 0.66 -2.72
C SER A 89 3.70 2.17 -2.76
N PRO A 90 2.43 2.61 -2.70
CA PRO A 90 2.13 4.03 -2.53
C PRO A 90 2.81 4.64 -1.32
N GLN A 91 2.88 3.87 -0.22
CA GLN A 91 3.49 4.30 1.04
C GLN A 91 4.96 4.70 0.87
N GLU A 92 5.73 3.94 0.09
CA GLU A 92 7.16 4.24 -0.15
C GLU A 92 7.34 5.61 -0.84
N VAL A 93 6.47 5.92 -1.79
CA VAL A 93 6.48 7.22 -2.48
C VAL A 93 6.03 8.35 -1.55
N GLU A 94 5.00 8.10 -0.72
CA GLU A 94 4.47 9.04 0.27
C GLU A 94 5.49 9.36 1.35
N ASP A 95 6.15 8.34 1.90
CA ASP A 95 7.17 8.50 2.94
C ASP A 95 8.35 9.32 2.43
N ALA A 96 8.80 9.06 1.20
CA ALA A 96 9.85 9.84 0.56
C ALA A 96 9.42 11.31 0.35
N ALA A 97 8.16 11.54 -0.03
CA ALA A 97 7.62 12.89 -0.20
C ALA A 97 7.56 13.65 1.12
N ILE A 98 7.06 13.03 2.19
CA ILE A 98 6.98 13.62 3.53
C ILE A 98 8.39 13.88 4.10
N ALA A 99 9.34 12.98 3.88
CA ALA A 99 10.71 13.11 4.35
C ALA A 99 11.45 14.34 3.78
N THR A 100 10.98 14.89 2.65
CA THR A 100 11.53 16.15 2.11
C THR A 100 11.26 17.37 3.00
N GLY A 101 10.25 17.31 3.88
CA GLY A 101 9.76 18.45 4.66
C GLY A 101 9.00 19.52 3.85
N ALA A 102 8.88 19.37 2.54
CA ALA A 102 8.24 20.35 1.66
C ALA A 102 6.70 20.23 1.65
N VAL A 103 6.15 19.08 2.06
CA VAL A 103 4.72 18.79 2.05
C VAL A 103 4.23 18.31 3.41
N ALA A 104 3.00 18.66 3.75
CA ALA A 104 2.37 18.26 5.01
C ALA A 104 1.58 16.95 4.88
N GLU A 105 1.06 16.66 3.69
CA GLU A 105 0.36 15.42 3.36
C GLU A 105 0.77 14.99 1.95
N ALA A 106 0.86 13.70 1.71
CA ALA A 106 1.13 13.11 0.41
C ALA A 106 0.29 11.85 0.23
N VAL A 107 -0.25 11.67 -0.98
CA VAL A 107 -0.99 10.46 -1.38
C VAL A 107 -0.56 10.06 -2.77
N ALA A 108 0.04 8.89 -2.91
CA ALA A 108 0.39 8.32 -4.20
C ALA A 108 -0.73 7.42 -4.72
N VAL A 109 -1.08 7.59 -5.98
CA VAL A 109 -2.11 6.80 -6.66
C VAL A 109 -1.61 6.32 -8.02
N GLY A 110 -2.11 5.16 -8.45
CA GLY A 110 -1.93 4.67 -9.82
C GLY A 110 -3.03 5.18 -10.74
N VAL A 111 -2.65 5.90 -11.77
CA VAL A 111 -3.56 6.39 -12.81
C VAL A 111 -3.33 5.58 -14.09
N PRO A 112 -4.38 5.17 -14.83
CA PRO A 112 -4.21 4.43 -16.07
C PRO A 112 -3.25 5.13 -17.05
N ASP A 113 -2.29 4.38 -17.57
CA ASP A 113 -1.32 4.86 -18.57
C ASP A 113 -1.18 3.81 -19.68
N PRO A 114 -1.32 4.19 -20.96
CA PRO A 114 -1.30 3.23 -22.08
C PRO A 114 0.02 2.48 -22.25
N ARG A 115 1.14 3.03 -21.77
CA ARG A 115 2.49 2.46 -21.92
C ARG A 115 2.95 1.70 -20.68
N LEU A 116 2.55 2.17 -19.51
CA LEU A 116 3.03 1.66 -18.22
C LEU A 116 2.01 0.74 -17.53
N GLY A 117 0.77 0.67 -18.04
CA GLY A 117 -0.39 0.12 -17.36
C GLY A 117 -0.94 1.13 -16.34
N GLN A 118 -0.13 1.55 -15.38
CA GLN A 118 -0.42 2.68 -14.49
C GLN A 118 0.81 3.58 -14.38
N ALA A 119 0.58 4.90 -14.33
CA ALA A 119 1.59 5.88 -13.94
C ALA A 119 1.43 6.19 -12.45
N VAL A 120 2.55 6.38 -11.76
CA VAL A 120 2.54 6.90 -10.40
C VAL A 120 2.20 8.38 -10.43
N CYS A 121 1.15 8.78 -9.74
CA CYS A 121 0.76 10.17 -9.54
C CYS A 121 0.77 10.48 -8.05
N LEU A 122 1.17 11.70 -7.69
CA LEU A 122 1.33 12.14 -6.32
C LEU A 122 0.49 13.39 -6.06
N ALA A 123 -0.51 13.27 -5.21
CA ALA A 123 -1.26 14.38 -4.65
C ALA A 123 -0.55 14.87 -3.38
N VAL A 124 -0.32 16.17 -3.26
CA VAL A 124 0.38 16.74 -2.10
C VAL A 124 -0.35 17.95 -1.54
N ARG A 125 -0.34 18.10 -0.22
CA ARG A 125 -0.66 19.35 0.44
C ARG A 125 0.65 20.05 0.80
N PRO A 126 1.00 21.14 0.11
CA PRO A 126 2.30 21.80 0.28
C PRO A 126 2.42 22.50 1.64
N GLN A 127 3.66 22.66 2.10
CA GLN A 127 4.03 23.62 3.16
C GLN A 127 4.12 25.04 2.60
N ALA A 128 4.17 26.04 3.49
CA ALA A 128 4.15 27.46 3.09
C ALA A 128 5.28 27.87 2.13
N THR A 129 6.41 27.18 2.16
CA THR A 129 7.61 27.45 1.33
C THR A 129 7.81 26.41 0.23
N PHE A 130 6.72 25.88 -0.32
CA PHE A 130 6.80 24.83 -1.34
C PHE A 130 7.38 25.33 -2.66
N ASP A 131 8.42 24.67 -3.14
CA ASP A 131 8.98 24.81 -4.49
C ASP A 131 8.92 23.45 -5.19
N GLU A 132 8.11 23.35 -6.23
CA GLU A 132 7.91 22.10 -6.95
C GLU A 132 9.19 21.57 -7.61
N ALA A 133 10.05 22.45 -8.14
CA ALA A 133 11.29 22.06 -8.80
C ALA A 133 12.28 21.45 -7.80
N ALA A 134 12.45 22.08 -6.65
CA ALA A 134 13.27 21.57 -5.55
C ALA A 134 12.69 20.26 -5.00
N PHE A 135 11.37 20.16 -4.85
CA PHE A 135 10.68 18.95 -4.40
C PHE A 135 10.90 17.78 -5.35
N ARG A 136 10.71 17.99 -6.67
CA ARG A 136 10.96 16.95 -7.69
C ARG A 136 12.43 16.48 -7.66
N LYS A 137 13.37 17.40 -7.49
CA LYS A 137 14.80 17.07 -7.38
C LYS A 137 15.09 16.22 -6.13
N ALA A 138 14.48 16.54 -4.99
CA ALA A 138 14.62 15.77 -3.77
C ALA A 138 14.03 14.35 -3.92
N LEU A 139 12.85 14.21 -4.52
CA LEU A 139 12.26 12.89 -4.84
C LEU A 139 13.14 12.09 -5.80
N ALA A 140 13.75 12.73 -6.80
CA ALA A 140 14.64 12.07 -7.75
C ALA A 140 15.93 11.55 -7.10
N ALA A 141 16.38 12.19 -6.04
CA ALA A 141 17.53 11.73 -5.27
C ALA A 141 17.19 10.60 -4.29
N ALA A 142 15.94 10.55 -3.80
CA ALA A 142 15.49 9.59 -2.79
C ALA A 142 14.88 8.30 -3.38
N LEU A 143 14.27 8.38 -4.56
CA LEU A 143 13.52 7.28 -5.16
C LEU A 143 14.16 6.78 -6.46
N PRO A 144 14.18 5.46 -6.71
CA PRO A 144 14.50 4.89 -8.01
C PRO A 144 13.56 5.44 -9.11
N ASN A 145 14.01 5.43 -10.35
CA ASN A 145 13.27 6.00 -11.48
C ASN A 145 11.84 5.44 -11.64
N PHE A 146 11.64 4.14 -11.36
CA PHE A 146 10.33 3.51 -11.52
C PHE A 146 9.31 3.90 -10.42
N LEU A 147 9.78 4.45 -9.30
CA LEU A 147 8.96 4.98 -8.19
C LEU A 147 8.63 6.46 -8.35
N GLN A 148 9.28 7.16 -9.27
CA GLN A 148 9.13 8.61 -9.38
C GLN A 148 7.75 8.98 -9.90
N PRO A 149 7.07 9.95 -9.25
CA PRO A 149 5.76 10.40 -9.71
C PRO A 149 5.88 11.13 -11.04
N ARG A 150 5.11 10.67 -12.03
CA ARG A 150 5.00 11.31 -13.33
C ARG A 150 4.27 12.64 -13.23
N THR A 151 3.24 12.70 -12.41
CA THR A 151 2.44 13.88 -12.15
C THR A 151 2.45 14.20 -10.66
N ILE A 152 2.64 15.47 -10.31
CA ILE A 152 2.45 15.99 -8.96
C ILE A 152 1.34 17.03 -9.05
N ARG A 153 0.31 16.90 -8.20
CA ARG A 153 -0.80 17.86 -8.09
C ARG A 153 -0.88 18.39 -6.66
N THR A 154 -0.95 19.68 -6.53
CA THR A 154 -1.07 20.35 -5.23
C THR A 154 -2.54 20.57 -4.86
N TYR A 155 -2.85 20.44 -3.57
CA TYR A 155 -4.17 20.63 -3.00
C TYR A 155 -4.07 21.52 -1.76
N ASP A 156 -4.95 22.49 -1.63
CA ASP A 156 -5.10 23.28 -0.40
C ASP A 156 -5.67 22.41 0.73
N ALA A 157 -6.60 21.52 0.38
CA ALA A 157 -7.17 20.51 1.27
C ALA A 157 -7.36 19.20 0.51
N MET A 158 -6.83 18.10 1.08
CA MET A 158 -6.97 16.76 0.50
C MET A 158 -8.39 16.22 0.72
N PRO A 159 -8.99 15.56 -0.30
CA PRO A 159 -10.29 14.91 -0.14
C PRO A 159 -10.21 13.81 0.92
N ARG A 160 -11.27 13.73 1.74
CA ARG A 160 -11.39 12.74 2.82
C ARG A 160 -12.68 11.97 2.70
N ASN A 161 -12.62 10.68 3.02
CA ASN A 161 -13.80 9.84 3.09
C ASN A 161 -14.65 10.17 4.35
N PRO A 162 -15.87 9.61 4.49
CA PRO A 162 -16.73 9.87 5.66
C PRO A 162 -16.11 9.53 7.02
N ASN A 163 -15.07 8.68 7.04
CA ASN A 163 -14.34 8.31 8.26
C ASN A 163 -13.15 9.27 8.56
N GLY A 164 -13.00 10.36 7.81
CA GLY A 164 -11.93 11.34 7.98
C GLY A 164 -10.56 10.93 7.41
N LYS A 165 -10.44 9.75 6.78
CA LYS A 165 -9.21 9.29 6.13
C LYS A 165 -9.08 9.89 4.74
N LEU A 166 -7.84 10.10 4.26
CA LEU A 166 -7.56 10.54 2.89
C LEU A 166 -8.22 9.61 1.87
N ASP A 167 -8.98 10.17 0.94
CA ASP A 167 -9.73 9.40 -0.07
C ASP A 167 -8.90 9.18 -1.32
N ARG A 168 -8.17 8.05 -1.34
CA ARG A 168 -7.34 7.65 -2.48
C ARG A 168 -8.15 7.45 -3.77
N ASN A 169 -9.39 6.99 -3.66
CA ASN A 169 -10.21 6.71 -4.83
C ASN A 169 -10.65 8.01 -5.51
N ALA A 170 -11.08 8.99 -4.73
CA ALA A 170 -11.41 10.33 -5.24
C ALA A 170 -10.18 10.97 -5.91
N LEU A 171 -9.01 10.92 -5.26
CA LEU A 171 -7.76 11.44 -5.83
C LEU A 171 -7.36 10.72 -7.12
N ALA A 172 -7.46 9.38 -7.18
CA ALA A 172 -7.15 8.63 -8.39
C ALA A 172 -8.08 9.00 -9.56
N GLN A 173 -9.37 9.20 -9.28
CA GLN A 173 -10.35 9.63 -10.27
C GLN A 173 -10.03 11.03 -10.80
N GLU A 174 -9.85 12.02 -9.91
CA GLU A 174 -9.51 13.40 -10.28
C GLU A 174 -8.20 13.50 -11.08
N MET A 175 -7.21 12.67 -10.78
CA MET A 175 -5.91 12.67 -11.47
C MET A 175 -5.91 11.87 -12.77
N SER A 176 -7.01 11.16 -13.07
CA SER A 176 -7.20 10.42 -14.33
C SER A 176 -7.82 11.28 -15.44
N GLU A 177 -8.39 12.42 -15.06
CA GLU A 177 -8.97 13.43 -15.97
C GLU A 177 -7.89 14.39 -16.51
#